data_48e0bec33fe62030686a41f9736ca228
#
_entry.id   48e0bec33fe62030686a41f9736ca228
#
_cell.length_a   1.000
_cell.length_b   1.000
_cell.length_c   1.000
_cell.angle_alpha   90.00
_cell.angle_beta   90.00
_cell.angle_gamma   90.00
#
_symmetry.space_group_name_H-M   'P 1'
#
loop_
_entity.id
_entity.type
_entity.pdbx_description
1 polymer ?
#
loop_
_entity_poly.entity_id
_entity_poly.type
_entity_poly.pdbx_seq_one_letter_code
_entity_poly.pdbx_strand_id
1 'polypeptide(L)'
;MDDYFYNGELMKCYEAALQVQEGPEKALAIKYLTLLEEYDFATLPKPTVLVETQHAERANESYPESDAVAEIRALKDEATFSIRVKELEHVARTGTADEKALSFFTQGELFLFAHHYNESVHCFKQAVKENPNKAVFWGITGQTMHRFGWMPFDALAYLEQAINLDPTNARWKWNKALVLIQLAKDLQLAPFMANAAIVLEEAITACGEQQRSLKEAIQNTIDNMDSYVFS
;
A
#
# COMPACT_ATOMS: atom_id res chain seq x y z
N MET A 1 -2.71 -20.60 -7.57
CA MET A 1 -1.88 -20.07 -6.48
C MET A 1 -0.63 -19.37 -7.01
N ASP A 2 0.19 -20.02 -7.84
CA ASP A 2 1.40 -19.41 -8.41
C ASP A 2 1.11 -18.08 -9.10
N ASP A 3 0.08 -17.99 -9.94
CA ASP A 3 -0.28 -16.75 -10.61
C ASP A 3 -0.62 -15.64 -9.61
N TYR A 4 -1.41 -15.92 -8.59
CA TYR A 4 -1.72 -14.94 -7.54
C TYR A 4 -0.47 -14.48 -6.80
N PHE A 5 0.41 -15.41 -6.44
CA PHE A 5 1.64 -15.09 -5.73
C PHE A 5 2.56 -14.16 -6.54
N TYR A 6 2.85 -14.54 -7.79
CA TYR A 6 3.74 -13.75 -8.64
C TYR A 6 3.11 -12.45 -9.16
N ASN A 7 1.78 -12.37 -9.20
CA ASN A 7 1.07 -11.11 -9.45
C ASN A 7 1.05 -10.17 -8.24
N GLY A 8 1.56 -10.62 -7.08
CA GLY A 8 1.48 -9.87 -5.83
C GLY A 8 0.06 -9.79 -5.25
N GLU A 9 -0.83 -10.71 -5.65
CA GLU A 9 -2.19 -10.84 -5.12
C GLU A 9 -2.18 -11.81 -3.93
N LEU A 10 -1.43 -11.43 -2.89
CA LEU A 10 -1.08 -12.35 -1.80
C LEU A 10 -2.28 -12.77 -0.95
N MET A 11 -3.26 -11.90 -0.76
CA MET A 11 -4.50 -12.24 -0.06
C MET A 11 -5.29 -13.30 -0.81
N LYS A 12 -5.40 -13.16 -2.15
CA LYS A 12 -6.05 -14.17 -2.98
C LYS A 12 -5.28 -15.48 -2.99
N CYS A 13 -3.93 -15.42 -3.02
CA CYS A 13 -3.07 -16.59 -2.90
C CYS A 13 -3.31 -17.33 -1.59
N TYR A 14 -3.33 -16.62 -0.47
CA TYR A 14 -3.57 -17.16 0.86
C TYR A 14 -4.97 -17.78 0.98
N GLU A 15 -6.01 -17.06 0.55
CA GLU A 15 -7.39 -17.55 0.58
C GLU A 15 -7.57 -18.80 -0.32
N ALA A 16 -6.96 -18.82 -1.51
CA ALA A 16 -6.98 -19.98 -2.40
C ALA A 16 -6.28 -21.18 -1.76
N ALA A 17 -5.15 -20.98 -1.10
CA ALA A 17 -4.43 -22.04 -0.42
C ALA A 17 -5.21 -22.63 0.77
N LEU A 18 -5.95 -21.83 1.51
CA LEU A 18 -6.83 -22.29 2.60
C LEU A 18 -7.97 -23.19 2.13
N GLN A 19 -8.42 -23.08 0.87
CA GLN A 19 -9.51 -23.89 0.33
C GLN A 19 -9.05 -25.30 -0.08
N VAL A 20 -7.74 -25.52 -0.26
CA VAL A 20 -7.19 -26.82 -0.72
C VAL A 20 -7.03 -27.76 0.48
N GLN A 21 -8.00 -28.67 0.67
CA GLN A 21 -7.96 -29.65 1.76
C GLN A 21 -7.23 -30.94 1.33
N GLU A 22 -7.43 -31.40 0.10
CA GLU A 22 -6.87 -32.64 -0.44
C GLU A 22 -6.56 -32.52 -1.95
N GLY A 23 -5.80 -33.44 -2.48
CA GLY A 23 -5.49 -33.49 -3.91
C GLY A 23 -4.07 -33.10 -4.29
N PRO A 24 -3.75 -33.06 -5.60
CA PRO A 24 -2.39 -32.81 -6.09
C PRO A 24 -1.85 -31.42 -5.73
N GLU A 25 -2.72 -30.44 -5.52
CA GLU A 25 -2.33 -29.08 -5.18
C GLU A 25 -2.03 -28.86 -3.69
N LYS A 26 -2.25 -29.88 -2.85
CA LYS A 26 -2.06 -29.75 -1.39
C LYS A 26 -0.64 -29.38 -1.01
N ALA A 27 0.37 -29.94 -1.68
CA ALA A 27 1.77 -29.60 -1.43
C ALA A 27 2.07 -28.13 -1.74
N LEU A 28 1.49 -27.62 -2.83
CA LEU A 28 1.62 -26.21 -3.23
C LEU A 28 0.89 -25.28 -2.25
N ALA A 29 -0.31 -25.67 -1.81
CA ALA A 29 -1.07 -24.93 -0.81
C ALA A 29 -0.29 -24.82 0.51
N ILE A 30 0.26 -25.93 1.01
CA ILE A 30 1.08 -25.93 2.22
C ILE A 30 2.29 -25.01 2.06
N LYS A 31 2.98 -25.05 0.91
CA LYS A 31 4.11 -24.16 0.63
C LYS A 31 3.72 -22.69 0.79
N TYR A 32 2.62 -22.28 0.18
CA TYR A 32 2.18 -20.86 0.26
C TYR A 32 1.65 -20.49 1.63
N LEU A 33 0.92 -21.37 2.31
CA LEU A 33 0.48 -21.13 3.68
C LEU A 33 1.68 -20.95 4.61
N THR A 34 2.70 -21.79 4.51
CA THR A 34 3.91 -21.67 5.31
C THR A 34 4.68 -20.39 4.99
N LEU A 35 4.80 -20.02 3.70
CA LEU A 35 5.49 -18.81 3.29
C LEU A 35 4.77 -17.53 3.74
N LEU A 36 3.43 -17.57 3.76
CA LEU A 36 2.58 -16.43 4.10
C LEU A 36 2.13 -16.43 5.56
N GLU A 37 2.48 -17.45 6.35
CA GLU A 37 2.09 -17.57 7.77
C GLU A 37 2.69 -16.47 8.64
N GLU A 38 3.87 -15.96 8.28
CA GLU A 38 4.52 -14.85 9.00
C GLU A 38 3.77 -13.52 8.82
N TYR A 39 2.91 -13.44 7.80
CA TYR A 39 2.14 -12.25 7.47
C TYR A 39 0.71 -12.41 7.95
N ASP A 40 0.28 -11.48 8.78
CA ASP A 40 -1.01 -11.55 9.47
C ASP A 40 -2.21 -11.19 8.55
N PHE A 41 -2.26 -11.80 7.36
CA PHE A 41 -3.32 -11.57 6.38
C PHE A 41 -4.72 -11.92 6.90
N ALA A 42 -4.80 -12.88 7.82
CA ALA A 42 -6.08 -13.29 8.41
C ALA A 42 -6.71 -12.19 9.28
N THR A 43 -5.90 -11.31 9.86
CA THR A 43 -6.35 -10.22 10.74
C THR A 43 -6.50 -8.88 10.04
N LEU A 44 -6.14 -8.78 8.75
CA LEU A 44 -6.38 -7.57 7.99
C LEU A 44 -7.89 -7.26 7.95
N PRO A 45 -8.29 -6.03 8.23
CA PRO A 45 -9.69 -5.64 8.15
C PRO A 45 -10.19 -5.78 6.71
N LYS A 46 -11.42 -6.29 6.57
CA LYS A 46 -12.04 -6.43 5.24
C LYS A 46 -12.85 -5.18 4.93
N PRO A 47 -12.66 -4.55 3.76
CA PRO A 47 -13.55 -3.49 3.30
C PRO A 47 -14.99 -4.00 3.21
N THR A 48 -15.94 -3.21 3.68
CA THR A 48 -17.37 -3.54 3.66
C THR A 48 -18.10 -2.96 2.46
N VAL A 49 -17.44 -2.09 1.70
CA VAL A 49 -18.01 -1.41 0.54
C VAL A 49 -17.29 -1.88 -0.72
N LEU A 50 -18.03 -2.56 -1.59
CA LEU A 50 -17.61 -2.76 -2.97
C LEU A 50 -17.90 -1.44 -3.70
N VAL A 51 -16.86 -0.67 -3.97
CA VAL A 51 -17.02 0.69 -4.51
C VAL A 51 -17.07 0.62 -6.02
N GLU A 52 -18.25 0.42 -6.58
CA GLU A 52 -18.43 0.51 -8.04
C GLU A 52 -18.70 1.93 -8.57
N THR A 53 -18.98 2.93 -7.73
CA THR A 53 -19.58 4.16 -8.22
C THR A 53 -19.01 5.51 -7.75
N GLN A 54 -18.02 5.56 -6.87
CA GLN A 54 -17.52 6.85 -6.36
C GLN A 54 -16.20 7.34 -7.00
N HIS A 55 -15.62 6.63 -7.97
CA HIS A 55 -14.22 6.79 -8.33
C HIS A 55 -13.92 7.68 -9.54
N ALA A 56 -14.88 7.91 -10.42
CA ALA A 56 -14.64 8.72 -11.63
C ALA A 56 -14.29 10.20 -11.33
N GLU A 57 -14.77 10.73 -10.20
CA GLU A 57 -14.53 12.12 -9.83
C GLU A 57 -13.25 12.33 -9.00
N ARG A 58 -12.76 11.29 -8.29
CA ARG A 58 -11.59 11.39 -7.40
C ARG A 58 -10.27 10.94 -8.00
N ALA A 59 -10.29 10.27 -9.13
CA ALA A 59 -9.07 9.78 -9.81
C ALA A 59 -8.09 10.92 -10.21
N ASN A 60 -8.55 12.17 -10.20
CA ASN A 60 -7.77 13.35 -10.54
C ASN A 60 -7.24 14.12 -9.31
N GLU A 61 -7.64 13.75 -8.10
CA GLU A 61 -7.06 14.38 -6.92
C GLU A 61 -5.63 13.85 -6.75
N SER A 62 -4.65 14.68 -7.15
CA SER A 62 -3.33 14.59 -6.53
C SER A 62 -3.60 14.49 -5.04
N TYR A 63 -3.11 13.43 -4.37
CA TYR A 63 -3.18 13.34 -2.92
C TYR A 63 -2.75 14.70 -2.37
N PRO A 64 -3.64 15.55 -1.87
CA PRO A 64 -3.24 16.84 -1.35
C PRO A 64 -2.28 16.52 -0.21
N GLU A 65 -1.12 17.14 -0.24
CA GLU A 65 -0.31 17.24 0.96
C GLU A 65 -1.29 17.70 2.03
N SER A 66 -1.56 16.83 3.01
CA SER A 66 -2.63 17.13 3.96
C SER A 66 -2.31 18.47 4.64
N ASP A 67 -3.32 19.21 5.01
CA ASP A 67 -3.16 20.46 5.76
C ASP A 67 -2.23 20.23 6.98
N ALA A 68 -2.23 19.01 7.53
CA ALA A 68 -1.32 18.57 8.57
C ALA A 68 0.16 18.61 8.15
N VAL A 69 0.52 18.21 6.94
CA VAL A 69 1.91 18.30 6.46
C VAL A 69 2.28 19.75 6.18
N ALA A 70 1.34 20.54 5.64
CA ALA A 70 1.54 21.98 5.45
C ALA A 70 1.70 22.70 6.81
N GLU A 71 0.89 22.36 7.81
CA GLU A 71 1.02 22.85 9.18
C GLU A 71 2.39 22.48 9.76
N ILE A 72 2.86 21.23 9.57
CA ILE A 72 4.15 20.77 10.13
C ILE A 72 5.33 21.46 9.46
N ARG A 73 5.28 21.72 8.16
CA ARG A 73 6.31 22.52 7.50
C ARG A 73 6.41 23.93 8.09
N ALA A 74 5.30 24.45 8.57
CA ALA A 74 5.24 25.70 9.31
C ALA A 74 5.72 25.55 10.78
N LEU A 75 5.55 24.37 11.37
CA LEU A 75 5.89 24.03 12.75
C LEU A 75 7.37 23.56 12.82
N LYS A 76 8.30 24.47 12.87
CA LYS A 76 9.74 24.16 12.98
C LYS A 76 10.19 23.76 14.40
N ASP A 77 9.25 23.48 15.30
CA ASP A 77 9.50 23.34 16.72
C ASP A 77 9.00 21.99 17.26
N GLU A 78 9.89 21.26 17.94
CA GLU A 78 9.62 19.97 18.54
C GLU A 78 8.50 20.00 19.60
N ALA A 79 8.36 21.11 20.31
CA ALA A 79 7.29 21.29 21.28
C ALA A 79 5.92 21.30 20.62
N THR A 80 5.80 21.99 19.50
CA THR A 80 4.55 22.10 18.73
C THR A 80 4.18 20.75 18.11
N PHE A 81 5.17 19.98 17.61
CA PHE A 81 4.97 18.61 17.15
C PHE A 81 4.36 17.73 18.24
N SER A 82 4.96 17.77 19.45
CA SER A 82 4.48 16.99 20.59
C SER A 82 3.07 17.37 21.03
N ILE A 83 2.72 18.65 20.98
CA ILE A 83 1.36 19.13 21.28
C ILE A 83 0.37 18.58 20.26
N ARG A 84 0.70 18.68 18.97
CA ARG A 84 -0.18 18.22 17.91
C ARG A 84 -0.42 16.69 17.95
N VAL A 85 0.63 15.91 18.21
CA VAL A 85 0.48 14.46 18.41
C VAL A 85 -0.46 14.16 19.58
N LYS A 86 -0.34 14.85 20.72
CA LYS A 86 -1.25 14.64 21.86
C LYS A 86 -2.70 15.02 21.58
N GLU A 87 -2.94 16.09 20.82
CA GLU A 87 -4.29 16.46 20.39
C GLU A 87 -4.91 15.37 19.52
N LEU A 88 -4.15 14.86 18.55
CA LEU A 88 -4.57 13.76 17.69
C LEU A 88 -4.79 12.47 18.48
N GLU A 89 -3.94 12.14 19.44
CA GLU A 89 -4.15 10.99 20.34
C GLU A 89 -5.46 11.12 21.15
N HIS A 90 -5.82 12.35 21.55
CA HIS A 90 -7.10 12.55 22.21
C HIS A 90 -8.28 12.25 21.28
N VAL A 91 -8.26 12.73 20.03
CA VAL A 91 -9.27 12.42 19.02
C VAL A 91 -9.30 10.92 18.71
N ALA A 92 -8.14 10.26 18.60
CA ALA A 92 -8.06 8.82 18.38
C ALA A 92 -8.71 7.99 19.51
N ARG A 93 -8.77 8.52 20.73
CA ARG A 93 -9.44 7.86 21.87
C ARG A 93 -10.93 8.14 21.96
N THR A 94 -11.36 9.34 21.64
CA THR A 94 -12.71 9.82 21.96
C THR A 94 -13.62 10.02 20.75
N GLY A 95 -13.06 10.11 19.55
CA GLY A 95 -13.77 10.40 18.32
C GLY A 95 -14.61 9.23 17.78
N THR A 96 -15.38 9.50 16.76
CA THR A 96 -16.05 8.49 15.92
C THR A 96 -15.02 7.67 15.15
N ALA A 97 -15.43 6.55 14.53
CA ALA A 97 -14.52 5.71 13.74
C ALA A 97 -13.80 6.50 12.63
N ASP A 98 -14.50 7.37 11.91
CA ASP A 98 -13.90 8.20 10.86
C ASP A 98 -12.92 9.24 11.42
N GLU A 99 -13.25 9.90 12.53
CA GLU A 99 -12.35 10.83 13.20
C GLU A 99 -11.11 10.13 13.76
N LYS A 100 -11.27 8.94 14.33
CA LYS A 100 -10.16 8.10 14.78
C LYS A 100 -9.26 7.72 13.62
N ALA A 101 -9.84 7.23 12.53
CA ALA A 101 -9.10 6.84 11.34
C ALA A 101 -8.29 8.01 10.77
N LEU A 102 -8.93 9.18 10.62
CA LEU A 102 -8.25 10.38 10.14
C LEU A 102 -7.16 10.84 11.12
N SER A 103 -7.44 10.79 12.42
CA SER A 103 -6.47 11.16 13.44
C SER A 103 -5.23 10.25 13.41
N PHE A 104 -5.41 8.94 13.32
CA PHE A 104 -4.29 8.00 13.17
C PHE A 104 -3.53 8.24 11.87
N PHE A 105 -4.24 8.50 10.78
CA PHE A 105 -3.61 8.77 9.50
C PHE A 105 -2.73 10.02 9.57
N THR A 106 -3.24 11.12 10.13
CA THR A 106 -2.49 12.36 10.34
C THR A 106 -1.29 12.17 11.27
N GLN A 107 -1.44 11.40 12.35
CA GLN A 107 -0.28 11.02 13.19
C GLN A 107 0.77 10.27 12.40
N GLY A 108 0.36 9.33 11.54
CA GLY A 108 1.25 8.59 10.65
C GLY A 108 2.06 9.51 9.73
N GLU A 109 1.42 10.53 9.15
CA GLU A 109 2.10 11.54 8.33
C GLU A 109 3.08 12.39 9.15
N LEU A 110 2.69 12.79 10.36
CA LEU A 110 3.56 13.51 11.29
C LEU A 110 4.83 12.72 11.62
N PHE A 111 4.67 11.47 12.00
CA PHE A 111 5.79 10.58 12.31
C PHE A 111 6.66 10.30 11.07
N LEU A 112 6.05 10.16 9.89
CA LEU A 112 6.78 9.98 8.64
C LEU A 112 7.67 11.20 8.34
N PHE A 113 7.12 12.40 8.51
CA PHE A 113 7.86 13.65 8.34
C PHE A 113 9.02 13.78 9.34
N ALA A 114 8.80 13.36 10.58
CA ALA A 114 9.82 13.35 11.63
C ALA A 114 10.82 12.17 11.51
N HIS A 115 10.74 11.36 10.45
CA HIS A 115 11.57 10.16 10.24
C HIS A 115 11.38 9.05 11.30
N HIS A 116 10.26 9.07 12.02
CA HIS A 116 9.84 8.03 12.97
C HIS A 116 9.02 6.97 12.22
N TYR A 117 9.69 6.15 11.44
CA TYR A 117 9.05 5.26 10.46
C TYR A 117 8.20 4.15 11.08
N ASN A 118 8.63 3.58 12.22
CA ASN A 118 7.91 2.55 12.96
C ASN A 118 6.56 3.05 13.43
N GLU A 119 6.58 4.20 14.07
CA GLU A 119 5.41 4.88 14.61
C GLU A 119 4.47 5.29 13.48
N SER A 120 5.03 5.75 12.35
CA SER A 120 4.28 6.10 11.17
C SER A 120 3.49 4.90 10.62
N VAL A 121 4.17 3.79 10.36
CA VAL A 121 3.52 2.55 9.87
C VAL A 121 2.48 2.05 10.88
N HIS A 122 2.78 2.09 12.18
CA HIS A 122 1.82 1.70 13.20
C HIS A 122 0.54 2.55 13.14
N CYS A 123 0.68 3.87 13.07
CA CYS A 123 -0.47 4.77 12.98
C CYS A 123 -1.27 4.57 11.69
N PHE A 124 -0.61 4.38 10.54
CA PHE A 124 -1.31 4.07 9.28
C PHE A 124 -2.07 2.75 9.35
N LYS A 125 -1.51 1.71 9.98
CA LYS A 125 -2.23 0.44 10.23
C LYS A 125 -3.48 0.65 11.09
N GLN A 126 -3.41 1.51 12.12
CA GLN A 126 -4.58 1.84 12.93
C GLN A 126 -5.64 2.60 12.12
N ALA A 127 -5.24 3.53 11.25
CA ALA A 127 -6.18 4.22 10.37
C ALA A 127 -6.94 3.24 9.45
N VAL A 128 -6.24 2.28 8.86
CA VAL A 128 -6.86 1.20 8.07
C VAL A 128 -7.84 0.37 8.91
N LYS A 129 -7.48 0.05 10.16
CA LYS A 129 -8.33 -0.73 11.05
C LYS A 129 -9.62 -0.01 11.41
N GLU A 130 -9.57 1.29 11.69
CA GLU A 130 -10.73 2.10 12.05
C GLU A 130 -11.64 2.40 10.85
N ASN A 131 -11.07 2.60 9.65
CA ASN A 131 -11.84 2.76 8.42
C ASN A 131 -11.19 2.03 7.22
N PRO A 132 -11.51 0.75 7.02
CA PRO A 132 -10.94 -0.08 5.95
C PRO A 132 -11.48 0.28 4.55
N ASN A 133 -12.46 1.16 4.42
CA ASN A 133 -13.09 1.49 3.14
C ASN A 133 -12.39 2.63 2.38
N LYS A 134 -11.29 3.19 2.91
CA LYS A 134 -10.55 4.27 2.25
C LYS A 134 -9.27 3.75 1.60
N ALA A 135 -9.26 3.71 0.26
CA ALA A 135 -8.11 3.26 -0.53
C ALA A 135 -6.79 3.98 -0.15
N VAL A 136 -6.87 5.28 0.16
CA VAL A 136 -5.70 6.09 0.52
C VAL A 136 -5.00 5.58 1.78
N PHE A 137 -5.74 5.10 2.77
CA PHE A 137 -5.13 4.56 3.99
C PHE A 137 -4.32 3.30 3.70
N TRP A 138 -4.87 2.40 2.90
CA TRP A 138 -4.19 1.20 2.43
C TRP A 138 -2.96 1.54 1.56
N GLY A 139 -3.16 2.40 0.56
CA GLY A 139 -2.11 2.74 -0.40
C GLY A 139 -0.90 3.43 0.24
N ILE A 140 -1.15 4.40 1.14
CA ILE A 140 -0.06 5.08 1.86
C ILE A 140 0.64 4.14 2.84
N THR A 141 -0.10 3.25 3.51
CA THR A 141 0.51 2.24 4.38
C THR A 141 1.46 1.35 3.58
N GLY A 142 1.00 0.78 2.46
CA GLY A 142 1.82 -0.09 1.60
C GLY A 142 3.02 0.66 0.99
N GLN A 143 2.82 1.89 0.52
CA GLN A 143 3.90 2.74 0.01
C GLN A 143 4.96 3.01 1.08
N THR A 144 4.55 3.29 2.31
CA THR A 144 5.47 3.58 3.41
C THR A 144 6.27 2.34 3.79
N MET A 145 5.65 1.18 3.86
CA MET A 145 6.32 -0.11 4.09
C MET A 145 7.36 -0.42 3.03
N HIS A 146 7.03 -0.22 1.75
CA HIS A 146 7.97 -0.42 0.65
C HIS A 146 9.15 0.55 0.75
N ARG A 147 8.87 1.85 0.94
CA ARG A 147 9.88 2.91 0.93
C ARG A 147 10.98 2.71 1.99
N PHE A 148 10.63 2.10 3.11
CA PHE A 148 11.59 1.84 4.19
C PHE A 148 12.08 0.39 4.23
N GLY A 149 11.74 -0.42 3.21
CA GLY A 149 12.32 -1.74 2.96
C GLY A 149 11.96 -2.81 3.99
N TRP A 150 10.89 -2.60 4.77
CA TRP A 150 10.66 -3.43 5.94
C TRP A 150 9.94 -4.72 5.67
N MET A 151 8.90 -4.68 4.84
CA MET A 151 8.01 -5.84 4.69
C MET A 151 7.40 -5.83 3.27
N PRO A 152 8.11 -6.28 2.25
CA PRO A 152 7.61 -6.19 0.86
C PRO A 152 6.32 -6.98 0.64
N PHE A 153 6.14 -8.11 1.31
CA PHE A 153 4.91 -8.90 1.18
C PHE A 153 3.72 -8.22 1.87
N ASP A 154 3.91 -7.63 3.06
CA ASP A 154 2.87 -6.80 3.67
C ASP A 154 2.53 -5.60 2.78
N ALA A 155 3.54 -4.91 2.25
CA ALA A 155 3.33 -3.79 1.33
C ALA A 155 2.46 -4.19 0.14
N LEU A 156 2.70 -5.37 -0.46
CA LEU A 156 1.87 -5.89 -1.54
C LEU A 156 0.42 -6.10 -1.10
N ALA A 157 0.18 -6.70 0.07
CA ALA A 157 -1.17 -6.95 0.56
C ALA A 157 -1.95 -5.63 0.77
N TYR A 158 -1.29 -4.61 1.33
CA TYR A 158 -1.89 -3.29 1.51
C TYR A 158 -2.15 -2.60 0.17
N LEU A 159 -1.21 -2.65 -0.78
CA LEU A 159 -1.38 -2.06 -2.11
C LEU A 159 -2.44 -2.79 -2.94
N GLU A 160 -2.57 -4.11 -2.80
CA GLU A 160 -3.64 -4.87 -3.41
C GLU A 160 -5.01 -4.38 -2.95
N GLN A 161 -5.20 -4.17 -1.63
CA GLN A 161 -6.46 -3.64 -1.11
C GLN A 161 -6.72 -2.20 -1.58
N ALA A 162 -5.68 -1.36 -1.66
CA ALA A 162 -5.82 -0.02 -2.21
C ALA A 162 -6.28 -0.05 -3.67
N ILE A 163 -5.72 -0.95 -4.49
CA ILE A 163 -6.11 -1.12 -5.91
C ILE A 163 -7.53 -1.68 -6.02
N ASN A 164 -7.91 -2.63 -5.16
CA ASN A 164 -9.28 -3.19 -5.16
C ASN A 164 -10.33 -2.12 -4.82
N LEU A 165 -10.00 -1.18 -3.93
CA LEU A 165 -10.88 -0.07 -3.55
C LEU A 165 -10.85 1.08 -4.55
N ASP A 166 -9.73 1.31 -5.23
CA ASP A 166 -9.55 2.36 -6.24
C ASP A 166 -8.69 1.84 -7.41
N PRO A 167 -9.31 1.06 -8.34
CA PRO A 167 -8.60 0.41 -9.44
C PRO A 167 -8.11 1.40 -10.51
N THR A 168 -8.60 2.63 -10.49
CA THR A 168 -8.20 3.68 -11.43
C THR A 168 -6.99 4.49 -10.99
N ASN A 169 -6.51 4.27 -9.77
CA ASN A 169 -5.41 5.02 -9.20
C ASN A 169 -4.05 4.50 -9.68
N ALA A 170 -3.45 5.20 -10.63
CA ALA A 170 -2.14 4.87 -11.20
C ALA A 170 -1.03 4.78 -10.14
N ARG A 171 -1.11 5.58 -9.07
CA ARG A 171 -0.09 5.60 -8.01
C ARG A 171 -0.01 4.27 -7.26
N TRP A 172 -1.16 3.67 -6.94
CA TRP A 172 -1.16 2.38 -6.22
C TRP A 172 -0.58 1.27 -7.08
N LYS A 173 -0.92 1.24 -8.37
CA LYS A 173 -0.34 0.31 -9.34
C LYS A 173 1.17 0.51 -9.49
N TRP A 174 1.62 1.75 -9.63
CA TRP A 174 3.06 2.06 -9.69
C TRP A 174 3.80 1.58 -8.43
N ASN A 175 3.28 1.90 -7.23
CA ASN A 175 3.89 1.42 -6.00
C ASN A 175 3.92 -0.12 -5.91
N LYS A 176 2.84 -0.81 -6.33
CA LYS A 176 2.83 -2.27 -6.43
C LYS A 176 3.95 -2.79 -7.35
N ALA A 177 4.12 -2.19 -8.51
CA ALA A 177 5.17 -2.56 -9.45
C ALA A 177 6.57 -2.36 -8.85
N LEU A 178 6.80 -1.26 -8.12
CA LEU A 178 8.09 -1.04 -7.44
C LEU A 178 8.40 -2.12 -6.40
N VAL A 179 7.41 -2.59 -5.65
CA VAL A 179 7.57 -3.72 -4.71
C VAL A 179 7.88 -5.01 -5.44
N LEU A 180 7.18 -5.29 -6.55
CA LEU A 180 7.44 -6.49 -7.38
C LEU A 180 8.85 -6.47 -7.96
N ILE A 181 9.35 -5.32 -8.43
CA ILE A 181 10.72 -5.16 -8.91
C ILE A 181 11.71 -5.46 -7.79
N GLN A 182 11.48 -4.96 -6.58
CA GLN A 182 12.34 -5.24 -5.44
C GLN A 182 12.35 -6.74 -5.12
N LEU A 183 11.19 -7.39 -5.04
CA LEU A 183 11.09 -8.83 -4.81
C LEU A 183 11.78 -9.65 -5.91
N ALA A 184 11.65 -9.23 -7.17
CA ALA A 184 12.34 -9.88 -8.28
C ALA A 184 13.85 -9.90 -8.08
N LYS A 185 14.42 -8.79 -7.58
CA LYS A 185 15.85 -8.67 -7.28
C LYS A 185 16.26 -9.46 -6.05
N ASP A 186 15.54 -9.29 -4.95
CA ASP A 186 15.92 -9.87 -3.66
C ASP A 186 15.83 -11.39 -3.68
N LEU A 187 14.79 -11.93 -4.37
CA LEU A 187 14.55 -13.36 -4.47
C LEU A 187 15.11 -14.00 -5.73
N GLN A 188 15.64 -13.22 -6.67
CA GLN A 188 16.11 -13.68 -7.99
C GLN A 188 15.03 -14.45 -8.77
N LEU A 189 13.78 -13.96 -8.73
CA LEU A 189 12.60 -14.58 -9.32
C LEU A 189 12.05 -13.75 -10.49
N ALA A 190 12.40 -14.12 -11.71
CA ALA A 190 11.98 -13.46 -12.95
C ALA A 190 10.45 -13.23 -13.10
N PRO A 191 9.54 -14.11 -12.63
CA PRO A 191 8.11 -13.87 -12.74
C PRO A 191 7.63 -12.58 -12.06
N PHE A 192 8.23 -12.17 -10.95
CA PHE A 192 7.91 -10.88 -10.33
C PHE A 192 8.26 -9.71 -11.24
N MET A 193 9.39 -9.77 -11.97
CA MET A 193 9.77 -8.72 -12.90
C MET A 193 8.81 -8.64 -14.09
N ALA A 194 8.42 -9.79 -14.65
CA ALA A 194 7.44 -9.83 -15.75
C ALA A 194 6.09 -9.21 -15.33
N ASN A 195 5.63 -9.53 -14.12
CA ASN A 195 4.39 -8.97 -13.60
C ASN A 195 4.51 -7.48 -13.26
N ALA A 196 5.67 -7.02 -12.79
CA ALA A 196 5.92 -5.60 -12.59
C ALA A 196 5.76 -4.81 -13.89
N ALA A 197 6.25 -5.34 -15.03
CA ALA A 197 6.09 -4.70 -16.33
C ALA A 197 4.61 -4.53 -16.71
N ILE A 198 3.80 -5.59 -16.53
CA ILE A 198 2.36 -5.54 -16.80
C ILE A 198 1.67 -4.47 -15.94
N VAL A 199 1.96 -4.47 -14.65
CA VAL A 199 1.37 -3.50 -13.71
C VAL A 199 1.79 -2.06 -14.02
N LEU A 200 3.02 -1.84 -14.52
CA LEU A 200 3.48 -0.52 -14.96
C LEU A 200 2.73 -0.03 -16.21
N GLU A 201 2.48 -0.90 -17.18
CA GLU A 201 1.66 -0.57 -18.36
C GLU A 201 0.23 -0.21 -17.97
N GLU A 202 -0.35 -0.96 -17.02
CA GLU A 202 -1.66 -0.63 -16.45
C GLU A 202 -1.64 0.71 -15.72
N ALA A 203 -0.57 1.03 -14.98
CA ALA A 203 -0.42 2.29 -14.29
C ALA A 203 -0.33 3.47 -15.27
N ILE A 204 0.43 3.34 -16.37
CA ILE A 204 0.50 4.35 -17.44
C ILE A 204 -0.88 4.59 -18.06
N THR A 205 -1.61 3.51 -18.32
CA THR A 205 -2.94 3.59 -18.92
C THR A 205 -3.96 4.26 -17.98
N ALA A 206 -3.79 4.05 -16.67
CA ALA A 206 -4.63 4.65 -15.63
C ALA A 206 -4.30 6.15 -15.38
N CYS A 207 -3.15 6.65 -15.84
CA CYS A 207 -2.80 8.06 -15.68
C CYS A 207 -3.71 8.98 -16.46
N GLY A 208 -4.36 9.92 -15.78
CA GLY A 208 -5.06 11.04 -16.40
C GLY A 208 -4.11 12.08 -17.01
N GLU A 209 -4.66 12.95 -17.88
CA GLU A 209 -3.88 14.01 -18.54
C GLU A 209 -3.17 14.95 -17.54
N GLN A 210 -3.78 15.19 -16.40
CA GLN A 210 -3.25 16.08 -15.36
C GLN A 210 -2.13 15.43 -14.51
N GLN A 211 -1.91 14.13 -14.63
CA GLN A 211 -0.90 13.37 -13.87
C GLN A 211 0.42 13.22 -14.63
N ARG A 212 0.84 14.26 -15.36
CA ARG A 212 2.03 14.21 -16.22
C ARG A 212 3.30 13.81 -15.47
N SER A 213 3.54 14.37 -14.29
CA SER A 213 4.73 14.04 -13.49
C SER A 213 4.73 12.59 -13.00
N LEU A 214 3.55 12.06 -12.64
CA LEU A 214 3.41 10.65 -12.28
C LEU A 214 3.66 9.76 -13.49
N LYS A 215 3.10 10.09 -14.65
CA LYS A 215 3.30 9.36 -15.90
C LYS A 215 4.77 9.32 -16.31
N GLU A 216 5.47 10.45 -16.19
CA GLU A 216 6.93 10.53 -16.44
C GLU A 216 7.73 9.66 -15.47
N ALA A 217 7.36 9.64 -14.17
CA ALA A 217 7.99 8.79 -13.18
C ALA A 217 7.77 7.29 -13.45
N ILE A 218 6.56 6.90 -13.87
CA ILE A 218 6.26 5.51 -14.27
C ILE A 218 7.06 5.14 -15.52
N GLN A 219 7.09 6.01 -16.55
CA GLN A 219 7.86 5.77 -17.76
C GLN A 219 9.35 5.60 -17.47
N ASN A 220 9.93 6.46 -16.63
CA ASN A 220 11.31 6.31 -16.18
C ASN A 220 11.55 4.97 -15.45
N THR A 221 10.55 4.45 -14.71
CA THR A 221 10.66 3.14 -14.09
C THR A 221 10.71 2.05 -15.15
N ILE A 222 9.88 2.11 -16.19
CA ILE A 222 9.85 1.16 -17.31
C ILE A 222 11.20 1.19 -18.05
N ASP A 223 11.66 2.37 -18.43
CA ASP A 223 12.89 2.56 -19.21
C ASP A 223 14.15 2.04 -18.47
N ASN A 224 14.10 2.03 -17.14
CA ASN A 224 15.20 1.55 -16.31
C ASN A 224 15.03 0.09 -15.86
N MET A 225 13.94 -0.61 -16.22
CA MET A 225 13.72 -1.99 -15.78
C MET A 225 14.86 -2.93 -16.20
N ASP A 226 15.41 -2.76 -17.40
CA ASP A 226 16.52 -3.59 -17.90
C ASP A 226 17.81 -3.41 -17.06
N SER A 227 18.01 -2.23 -16.48
CA SER A 227 19.14 -2.00 -15.55
C SER A 227 18.97 -2.72 -14.22
N TYR A 228 17.76 -3.20 -13.93
CA TYR A 228 17.42 -3.99 -12.77
C TYR A 228 17.55 -5.49 -13.00
N VAL A 229 17.76 -5.92 -14.26
CA VAL A 229 17.96 -7.32 -14.61
C VAL A 229 19.37 -7.73 -14.17
N PHE A 230 19.40 -8.56 -13.16
CA PHE A 230 20.49 -9.45 -12.72
C PHE A 230 21.92 -9.04 -13.16
N SER A 231 22.56 -8.18 -12.41
CA SER A 231 24.03 -8.01 -12.41
C SER A 231 24.68 -8.99 -11.42
#